data_7d4f963e93fed1479d627a4388daac6e
#
_entry.id   7d4f963e93fed1479d627a4388daac6e
#
_cell.length_a   1.000
_cell.length_b   1.000
_cell.length_c   1.000
_cell.angle_alpha   90.00
_cell.angle_beta   90.00
_cell.angle_gamma   90.00
#
_symmetry.space_group_name_H-M   'P 1'
#
loop_
_entity.id
_entity.type
_entity.pdbx_description
1 polymer ?
#
loop_
_entity_poly.entity_id
_entity_poly.type
_entity_poly.pdbx_seq_one_letter_code
_entity_poly.pdbx_strand_id
1 'polypeptide(L)'
;MSKRLLGAIRSFGDPGTYVQVLRLLHYYGYSHVQERRKLTLGTGSTIAPNISFANAERITIGADTKVGERAFLWAGASTGRITIGDHCRLGPEVFVTASDYGLMPDETIAHQTRNERDVVIGDDVWLGTRVFVGAGVEIGAGCVVSAGSVVTRSLAPGSIAAGSPARVVRRREDYAVLAERPDEPEAVPSVSAAHES
;
A
#
# COMPACT_ATOMS: atom_id res chain seq x y z
N MET A 1 24.06 19.40 -36.41
CA MET A 1 23.84 19.14 -34.98
C MET A 1 22.37 18.76 -34.78
N SER A 2 22.06 17.62 -34.14
CA SER A 2 20.69 17.12 -33.98
C SER A 2 19.89 18.09 -33.13
N LYS A 3 18.59 18.33 -33.46
CA LYS A 3 17.64 19.15 -32.65
C LYS A 3 17.58 18.71 -31.18
N ARG A 4 17.81 17.42 -30.92
CA ARG A 4 17.88 16.84 -29.55
C ARG A 4 19.11 17.31 -28.78
N LEU A 5 20.28 17.45 -29.44
CA LEU A 5 21.51 17.92 -28.80
C LEU A 5 21.42 19.41 -28.43
N LEU A 6 20.84 20.21 -29.30
CA LEU A 6 20.57 21.63 -29.04
C LEU A 6 19.57 21.81 -27.86
N GLY A 7 18.54 20.96 -27.76
CA GLY A 7 17.60 20.95 -26.65
C GLY A 7 18.28 20.61 -25.32
N ALA A 8 19.15 19.60 -25.30
CA ALA A 8 19.92 19.22 -24.12
C ALA A 8 20.84 20.37 -23.63
N ILE A 9 21.61 21.00 -24.55
CA ILE A 9 22.48 22.14 -24.21
C ILE A 9 21.66 23.31 -23.63
N ARG A 10 20.49 23.59 -24.19
CA ARG A 10 19.59 24.63 -23.69
C ARG A 10 19.08 24.34 -22.28
N SER A 11 18.76 23.07 -21.96
CA SER A 11 18.34 22.65 -20.62
C SER A 11 19.44 22.85 -19.57
N PHE A 12 20.69 22.60 -19.92
CA PHE A 12 21.82 22.84 -19.01
C PHE A 12 22.09 24.32 -18.74
N GLY A 13 21.71 25.21 -19.67
CA GLY A 13 21.84 26.67 -19.50
C GLY A 13 20.65 27.32 -18.81
N ASP A 14 19.57 26.60 -18.54
CA ASP A 14 18.36 27.15 -17.95
C ASP A 14 18.42 27.08 -16.41
N PRO A 15 18.43 28.24 -15.71
CA PRO A 15 18.40 28.28 -14.24
C PRO A 15 17.20 27.53 -13.64
N GLY A 16 16.05 27.47 -14.34
CA GLY A 16 14.86 26.73 -13.92
C GLY A 16 15.12 25.22 -13.76
N THR A 17 16.01 24.66 -14.58
CA THR A 17 16.43 23.25 -14.49
C THR A 17 17.09 22.97 -13.14
N TYR A 18 17.98 23.84 -12.68
CA TYR A 18 18.68 23.67 -11.40
C TYR A 18 17.73 23.86 -10.20
N VAL A 19 16.82 24.84 -10.29
CA VAL A 19 15.78 25.04 -9.28
C VAL A 19 14.89 23.79 -9.17
N GLN A 20 14.53 23.16 -10.28
CA GLN A 20 13.73 21.94 -10.26
C GLN A 20 14.49 20.76 -9.65
N VAL A 21 15.78 20.61 -9.95
CA VAL A 21 16.62 19.57 -9.32
C VAL A 21 16.69 19.75 -7.79
N LEU A 22 16.90 20.99 -7.32
CA LEU A 22 16.91 21.31 -5.89
C LEU A 22 15.55 21.00 -5.22
N ARG A 23 14.44 21.32 -5.90
CA ARG A 23 13.10 20.97 -5.43
C ARG A 23 12.89 19.45 -5.31
N LEU A 24 13.38 18.68 -6.29
CA LEU A 24 13.32 17.22 -6.25
C LEU A 24 14.17 16.64 -5.11
N LEU A 25 15.39 17.14 -4.89
CA LEU A 25 16.25 16.74 -3.79
C LEU A 25 15.59 17.07 -2.44
N HIS A 26 15.03 18.28 -2.32
CA HIS A 26 14.28 18.66 -1.12
C HIS A 26 13.07 17.77 -0.88
N TYR A 27 12.28 17.48 -1.93
CA TYR A 27 11.13 16.57 -1.87
C TYR A 27 11.55 15.19 -1.38
N TYR A 28 12.58 14.59 -1.98
CA TYR A 28 13.10 13.29 -1.52
C TYR A 28 13.62 13.33 -0.09
N GLY A 29 14.29 14.41 0.29
CA GLY A 29 14.79 14.61 1.64
C GLY A 29 13.70 14.52 2.69
N TYR A 30 12.62 15.29 2.53
CA TYR A 30 11.55 15.33 3.54
C TYR A 30 10.58 14.15 3.45
N SER A 31 10.24 13.68 2.24
CA SER A 31 9.19 12.65 2.07
C SER A 31 9.68 11.21 2.19
N HIS A 32 10.97 10.95 1.94
CA HIS A 32 11.53 9.60 1.96
C HIS A 32 12.57 9.43 3.07
N VAL A 33 13.48 10.39 3.26
CA VAL A 33 14.59 10.23 4.21
C VAL A 33 14.17 10.62 5.63
N GLN A 34 13.57 11.81 5.82
CA GLN A 34 13.21 12.31 7.14
C GLN A 34 12.04 11.52 7.74
N GLU A 35 11.01 11.22 6.96
CA GLU A 35 9.88 10.42 7.41
C GLU A 35 10.31 9.00 7.80
N ARG A 36 11.19 8.38 7.00
CA ARG A 36 11.71 7.03 7.32
C ARG A 36 12.38 6.95 8.70
N ARG A 37 13.01 8.04 9.19
CA ARG A 37 13.67 8.09 10.50
C ARG A 37 12.70 8.07 11.68
N LYS A 38 11.43 8.44 11.46
CA LYS A 38 10.39 8.47 12.49
C LYS A 38 9.66 7.13 12.62
N LEU A 39 9.80 6.27 11.63
CA LEU A 39 9.16 4.97 11.53
C LEU A 39 9.67 4.01 12.61
N THR A 40 8.78 3.27 13.25
CA THR A 40 9.16 2.09 14.04
C THR A 40 9.29 0.88 13.14
N LEU A 41 10.50 0.33 13.07
CA LEU A 41 10.83 -0.80 12.18
C LEU A 41 11.42 -1.96 12.97
N GLY A 42 10.81 -3.13 12.87
CA GLY A 42 11.26 -4.37 13.48
C GLY A 42 12.54 -4.91 12.85
N THR A 43 13.23 -5.76 13.59
CA THR A 43 14.51 -6.37 13.17
C THR A 43 14.33 -7.23 11.91
N GLY A 44 15.33 -7.22 11.03
CA GLY A 44 15.29 -8.00 9.78
C GLY A 44 14.38 -7.45 8.69
N SER A 45 13.61 -6.40 8.97
CA SER A 45 12.69 -5.81 8.00
C SER A 45 13.40 -4.92 6.99
N THR A 46 12.92 -4.95 5.75
CA THR A 46 13.49 -4.17 4.64
C THR A 46 12.42 -3.34 3.96
N ILE A 47 12.77 -2.10 3.65
CA ILE A 47 11.89 -1.12 3.00
C ILE A 47 12.62 -0.57 1.78
N ALA A 48 11.99 -0.63 0.61
CA ALA A 48 12.56 -0.04 -0.60
C ALA A 48 12.83 1.47 -0.41
N PRO A 49 13.89 2.03 -1.01
CA PRO A 49 14.30 3.41 -0.77
C PRO A 49 13.33 4.46 -1.33
N ASN A 50 12.46 4.09 -2.25
CA ASN A 50 11.52 4.95 -2.95
C ASN A 50 10.06 4.84 -2.45
N ILE A 51 9.88 4.44 -1.19
CA ILE A 51 8.56 4.42 -0.53
C ILE A 51 8.24 5.82 -0.02
N SER A 52 6.97 6.22 -0.17
CA SER A 52 6.43 7.47 0.39
C SER A 52 5.74 7.21 1.72
N PHE A 53 6.11 7.99 2.72
CA PHE A 53 5.46 7.98 4.03
C PHE A 53 4.77 9.31 4.29
N ALA A 54 3.66 9.26 5.02
CA ALA A 54 3.07 10.43 5.66
C ALA A 54 2.82 10.12 7.14
N ASN A 55 3.26 11.01 8.03
CA ASN A 55 3.14 10.88 9.49
C ASN A 55 3.74 9.56 10.00
N ALA A 56 4.98 9.28 9.60
CA ALA A 56 5.65 8.00 9.84
C ALA A 56 5.86 7.67 11.33
N GLU A 57 5.80 8.66 12.22
CA GLU A 57 5.77 8.46 13.68
C GLU A 57 4.54 7.67 14.17
N ARG A 58 3.52 7.50 13.31
CA ARG A 58 2.33 6.70 13.56
C ARG A 58 2.30 5.40 12.79
N ILE A 59 3.44 5.00 12.20
CA ILE A 59 3.58 3.77 11.44
C ILE A 59 4.52 2.83 12.18
N THR A 60 4.05 1.61 12.43
CA THR A 60 4.84 0.53 13.00
C THR A 60 4.87 -0.63 12.03
N ILE A 61 6.05 -1.16 11.77
CA ILE A 61 6.28 -2.36 10.94
C ILE A 61 7.04 -3.37 11.80
N GLY A 62 6.52 -4.57 11.89
CA GLY A 62 7.08 -5.69 12.64
C GLY A 62 8.39 -6.23 12.07
N ALA A 63 8.85 -7.35 12.61
CA ALA A 63 10.10 -8.01 12.24
C ALA A 63 9.96 -8.80 10.92
N ASP A 64 11.07 -9.01 10.22
CA ASP A 64 11.16 -9.78 8.97
C ASP A 64 10.15 -9.41 7.88
N THR A 65 9.60 -8.19 7.92
CA THR A 65 8.63 -7.68 6.96
C THR A 65 9.34 -6.97 5.80
N LYS A 66 8.85 -7.21 4.57
CA LYS A 66 9.39 -6.57 3.36
C LYS A 66 8.34 -5.70 2.69
N VAL A 67 8.70 -4.43 2.43
CA VAL A 67 7.83 -3.48 1.72
C VAL A 67 8.49 -3.12 0.38
N GLY A 68 7.73 -3.39 -0.68
CA GLY A 68 8.17 -3.23 -2.06
C GLY A 68 8.27 -1.78 -2.51
N GLU A 69 8.82 -1.60 -3.70
CA GLU A 69 9.07 -0.29 -4.31
C GLU A 69 7.80 0.53 -4.53
N ARG A 70 7.93 1.85 -4.44
CA ARG A 70 6.85 2.82 -4.68
C ARG A 70 5.59 2.58 -3.85
N ALA A 71 5.69 1.88 -2.72
CA ALA A 71 4.57 1.78 -1.80
C ALA A 71 4.29 3.13 -1.11
N PHE A 72 3.06 3.31 -0.66
CA PHE A 72 2.59 4.48 0.08
C PHE A 72 2.01 4.02 1.41
N LEU A 73 2.59 4.49 2.51
CA LEU A 73 2.09 4.22 3.85
C LEU A 73 1.74 5.57 4.49
N TRP A 74 0.47 5.94 4.45
CA TRP A 74 -0.02 7.25 4.87
C TRP A 74 -0.89 7.12 6.12
N ALA A 75 -0.28 7.32 7.28
CA ALA A 75 -0.98 7.42 8.54
C ALA A 75 -1.76 8.75 8.64
N GLY A 76 -2.71 8.81 9.57
CA GLY A 76 -3.48 10.01 9.83
C GLY A 76 -2.61 11.16 10.35
N ALA A 77 -3.03 12.39 10.11
CA ALA A 77 -2.32 13.58 10.57
C ALA A 77 -2.45 13.79 12.08
N SER A 78 -3.53 13.30 12.68
CA SER A 78 -3.84 13.51 14.11
C SER A 78 -3.90 12.21 14.92
N THR A 79 -4.63 11.21 14.48
CA THR A 79 -4.89 9.99 15.27
C THR A 79 -4.60 8.69 14.55
N GLY A 80 -4.98 8.57 13.25
CA GLY A 80 -4.95 7.32 12.50
C GLY A 80 -3.55 6.70 12.41
N ARG A 81 -3.43 5.44 12.81
CA ARG A 81 -2.19 4.66 12.84
C ARG A 81 -2.17 3.58 11.76
N ILE A 82 -0.98 3.16 11.37
CA ILE A 82 -0.78 1.97 10.55
C ILE A 82 0.12 1.02 11.35
N THR A 83 -0.39 -0.17 11.62
CA THR A 83 0.37 -1.25 12.25
C THR A 83 0.45 -2.42 11.28
N ILE A 84 1.66 -2.86 10.96
CA ILE A 84 1.96 -4.01 10.12
C ILE A 84 2.73 -5.00 10.98
N GLY A 85 2.27 -6.24 11.03
CA GLY A 85 2.86 -7.31 11.82
C GLY A 85 4.17 -7.86 11.27
N ASP A 86 4.57 -8.98 11.81
CA ASP A 86 5.80 -9.69 11.48
C ASP A 86 5.64 -10.53 10.20
N HIS A 87 6.76 -10.81 9.53
CA HIS A 87 6.84 -11.71 8.36
C HIS A 87 5.97 -11.32 7.16
N CYS A 88 5.48 -10.08 7.10
CA CYS A 88 4.64 -9.60 6.02
C CYS A 88 5.43 -9.38 4.72
N ARG A 89 4.71 -9.49 3.59
CA ARG A 89 5.21 -9.21 2.25
C ARG A 89 4.27 -8.25 1.53
N LEU A 90 4.68 -7.00 1.39
CA LEU A 90 3.94 -5.98 0.66
C LEU A 90 4.60 -5.79 -0.71
N GLY A 91 3.84 -6.08 -1.76
CA GLY A 91 4.28 -5.91 -3.14
C GLY A 91 4.53 -4.45 -3.53
N PRO A 92 5.13 -4.21 -4.71
CA PRO A 92 5.30 -2.86 -5.23
C PRO A 92 3.97 -2.10 -5.35
N GLU A 93 4.04 -0.78 -5.16
CA GLU A 93 2.90 0.13 -5.33
C GLU A 93 1.69 -0.18 -4.40
N VAL A 94 1.89 -0.92 -3.31
CA VAL A 94 0.87 -1.08 -2.27
C VAL A 94 0.58 0.28 -1.64
N PHE A 95 -0.70 0.60 -1.49
CA PHE A 95 -1.14 1.84 -0.84
C PHE A 95 -1.98 1.54 0.40
N VAL A 96 -1.51 1.94 1.57
CA VAL A 96 -2.21 1.83 2.84
C VAL A 96 -2.47 3.23 3.37
N THR A 97 -3.72 3.55 3.69
CA THR A 97 -4.08 4.84 4.29
C THR A 97 -4.95 4.68 5.52
N ALA A 98 -4.65 5.43 6.57
CA ALA A 98 -5.43 5.51 7.80
C ALA A 98 -6.29 6.78 7.87
N SER A 99 -6.50 7.47 6.74
CA SER A 99 -7.22 8.74 6.69
C SER A 99 -8.00 8.90 5.38
N ASP A 100 -9.28 9.21 5.49
CA ASP A 100 -10.16 9.57 4.38
C ASP A 100 -10.67 11.00 4.54
N TYR A 101 -11.18 11.61 3.48
CA TYR A 101 -11.90 12.87 3.56
C TYR A 101 -13.31 12.66 4.12
N GLY A 102 -13.87 13.70 4.75
CA GLY A 102 -15.29 13.73 5.11
C GLY A 102 -16.18 13.73 3.88
N LEU A 103 -17.41 13.19 4.02
CA LEU A 103 -18.36 13.02 2.91
C LEU A 103 -19.69 13.73 3.18
N MET A 104 -19.71 14.75 4.03
CA MET A 104 -20.94 15.50 4.30
C MET A 104 -21.34 16.32 3.06
N PRO A 105 -22.60 16.23 2.59
CA PRO A 105 -23.01 16.82 1.31
C PRO A 105 -23.03 18.36 1.33
N ASP A 106 -23.23 18.94 2.49
CA ASP A 106 -23.44 20.40 2.65
C ASP A 106 -22.12 21.18 2.90
N GLU A 107 -20.99 20.50 2.85
CA GLU A 107 -19.68 21.11 3.10
C GLU A 107 -18.68 20.71 2.02
N THR A 108 -17.87 21.67 1.59
CA THR A 108 -16.78 21.42 0.63
C THR A 108 -15.80 20.38 1.20
N ILE A 109 -15.49 19.33 0.44
CA ILE A 109 -14.62 18.23 0.85
C ILE A 109 -13.30 18.72 1.44
N ALA A 110 -12.69 19.77 0.88
CA ALA A 110 -11.43 20.31 1.34
C ALA A 110 -11.48 20.94 2.75
N HIS A 111 -12.65 21.32 3.22
CA HIS A 111 -12.86 21.97 4.53
C HIS A 111 -13.35 20.98 5.59
N GLN A 112 -13.75 19.78 5.20
CA GLN A 112 -14.26 18.78 6.12
C GLN A 112 -13.13 18.18 6.97
N THR A 113 -13.49 17.83 8.21
CA THR A 113 -12.62 17.04 9.07
C THR A 113 -12.35 15.68 8.44
N ARG A 114 -11.11 15.24 8.47
CA ARG A 114 -10.73 13.92 7.97
C ARG A 114 -11.27 12.82 8.90
N ASN A 115 -11.72 11.73 8.29
CA ASN A 115 -12.08 10.51 9.00
C ASN A 115 -10.81 9.66 9.14
N GLU A 116 -10.20 9.70 10.31
CA GLU A 116 -9.01 8.92 10.61
C GLU A 116 -9.38 7.68 11.40
N ARG A 117 -8.94 6.51 10.93
CA ARG A 117 -9.16 5.21 11.57
C ARG A 117 -7.94 4.34 11.36
N ASP A 118 -7.53 3.65 12.43
CA ASP A 118 -6.38 2.79 12.41
C ASP A 118 -6.50 1.68 11.35
N VAL A 119 -5.38 1.35 10.72
CA VAL A 119 -5.25 0.18 9.85
C VAL A 119 -4.33 -0.81 10.53
N VAL A 120 -4.79 -2.05 10.66
CA VAL A 120 -4.03 -3.15 11.26
C VAL A 120 -3.86 -4.25 10.23
N ILE A 121 -2.62 -4.62 9.96
CA ILE A 121 -2.24 -5.75 9.13
C ILE A 121 -1.52 -6.74 10.04
N GLY A 122 -2.10 -7.91 10.23
CA GLY A 122 -1.56 -8.97 11.09
C GLY A 122 -0.28 -9.58 10.57
N ASP A 123 0.21 -10.58 11.26
CA ASP A 123 1.44 -11.29 10.89
C ASP A 123 1.24 -12.17 9.66
N ASP A 124 2.33 -12.46 8.94
CA ASP A 124 2.35 -13.37 7.78
C ASP A 124 1.32 -13.00 6.69
N VAL A 125 1.10 -11.70 6.48
CA VAL A 125 0.19 -11.20 5.43
C VAL A 125 0.96 -10.93 4.14
N TRP A 126 0.37 -11.38 3.01
CA TRP A 126 0.86 -11.04 1.70
C TRP A 126 -0.12 -10.12 0.95
N LEU A 127 0.32 -8.90 0.68
CA LEU A 127 -0.37 -7.97 -0.21
C LEU A 127 0.32 -7.97 -1.58
N GLY A 128 -0.41 -8.35 -2.62
CA GLY A 128 0.07 -8.30 -3.99
C GLY A 128 0.34 -6.87 -4.47
N THR A 129 0.96 -6.74 -5.64
CA THR A 129 1.25 -5.44 -6.28
C THR A 129 -0.02 -4.60 -6.42
N ARG A 130 0.07 -3.29 -6.13
CA ARG A 130 -1.04 -2.32 -6.26
C ARG A 130 -2.27 -2.63 -5.41
N VAL A 131 -2.13 -3.35 -4.32
CA VAL A 131 -3.23 -3.48 -3.37
C VAL A 131 -3.44 -2.15 -2.66
N PHE A 132 -4.70 -1.71 -2.59
CA PHE A 132 -5.13 -0.58 -1.78
C PHE A 132 -5.78 -1.08 -0.49
N VAL A 133 -5.41 -0.48 0.65
CA VAL A 133 -6.03 -0.74 1.97
C VAL A 133 -6.53 0.58 2.53
N GLY A 134 -7.85 0.70 2.73
CA GLY A 134 -8.52 1.90 3.22
C GLY A 134 -8.50 2.04 4.74
N ALA A 135 -8.86 3.24 5.22
CA ALA A 135 -8.90 3.57 6.64
C ALA A 135 -9.89 2.71 7.43
N GLY A 136 -9.47 2.23 8.59
CA GLY A 136 -10.28 1.38 9.47
C GLY A 136 -10.33 -0.08 9.10
N VAL A 137 -9.50 -0.53 8.16
CA VAL A 137 -9.42 -1.94 7.76
C VAL A 137 -8.47 -2.69 8.69
N GLU A 138 -8.93 -3.85 9.13
CA GLU A 138 -8.11 -4.86 9.80
C GLU A 138 -7.95 -6.08 8.89
N ILE A 139 -6.72 -6.46 8.57
CA ILE A 139 -6.37 -7.67 7.81
C ILE A 139 -5.79 -8.67 8.80
N GLY A 140 -6.51 -9.76 9.06
CA GLY A 140 -6.10 -10.80 9.98
C GLY A 140 -4.82 -11.51 9.54
N ALA A 141 -4.13 -12.13 10.49
CA ALA A 141 -2.89 -12.85 10.23
C ALA A 141 -3.07 -13.94 9.15
N GLY A 142 -2.01 -14.16 8.37
CA GLY A 142 -1.99 -15.18 7.33
C GLY A 142 -2.85 -14.87 6.09
N CYS A 143 -3.38 -13.66 5.94
CA CYS A 143 -4.17 -13.27 4.77
C CYS A 143 -3.30 -13.11 3.53
N VAL A 144 -3.90 -13.41 2.38
CA VAL A 144 -3.35 -13.12 1.06
C VAL A 144 -4.32 -12.21 0.30
N VAL A 145 -3.83 -11.10 -0.22
CA VAL A 145 -4.63 -10.18 -1.04
C VAL A 145 -4.02 -10.11 -2.44
N SER A 146 -4.80 -10.52 -3.44
CA SER A 146 -4.37 -10.55 -4.83
C SER A 146 -4.04 -9.16 -5.37
N ALA A 147 -3.11 -9.10 -6.31
CA ALA A 147 -2.69 -7.84 -6.94
C ALA A 147 -3.85 -7.01 -7.49
N GLY A 148 -3.78 -5.69 -7.36
CA GLY A 148 -4.80 -4.75 -7.86
C GLY A 148 -6.10 -4.72 -7.04
N SER A 149 -6.16 -5.42 -5.90
CA SER A 149 -7.37 -5.44 -5.08
C SER A 149 -7.55 -4.17 -4.25
N VAL A 150 -8.82 -3.80 -3.97
CA VAL A 150 -9.20 -2.65 -3.15
C VAL A 150 -9.88 -3.13 -1.88
N VAL A 151 -9.14 -3.14 -0.77
CA VAL A 151 -9.64 -3.63 0.53
C VAL A 151 -10.28 -2.48 1.29
N THR A 152 -11.61 -2.49 1.37
CA THR A 152 -12.44 -1.49 2.07
C THR A 152 -13.16 -2.06 3.28
N ARG A 153 -12.98 -3.36 3.57
CA ARG A 153 -13.55 -4.06 4.72
C ARG A 153 -12.54 -5.02 5.30
N SER A 154 -12.60 -5.24 6.61
CA SER A 154 -11.71 -6.14 7.32
C SER A 154 -11.80 -7.58 6.81
N LEU A 155 -10.68 -8.29 6.87
CA LEU A 155 -10.53 -9.67 6.43
C LEU A 155 -10.20 -10.56 7.63
N ALA A 156 -10.94 -11.64 7.82
CA ALA A 156 -10.67 -12.61 8.86
C ALA A 156 -9.31 -13.32 8.60
N PRO A 157 -8.60 -13.78 9.66
CA PRO A 157 -7.34 -14.49 9.51
C PRO A 157 -7.40 -15.64 8.50
N GLY A 158 -6.33 -15.85 7.74
CA GLY A 158 -6.22 -16.91 6.73
C GLY A 158 -7.07 -16.71 5.47
N SER A 159 -7.68 -15.54 5.28
CA SER A 159 -8.49 -15.25 4.09
C SER A 159 -7.61 -14.99 2.86
N ILE A 160 -8.04 -15.49 1.69
CA ILE A 160 -7.52 -15.11 0.39
C ILE A 160 -8.57 -14.25 -0.28
N ALA A 161 -8.24 -12.99 -0.56
CA ALA A 161 -9.16 -12.00 -1.07
C ALA A 161 -8.69 -11.43 -2.41
N ALA A 162 -9.64 -11.08 -3.28
CA ALA A 162 -9.37 -10.48 -4.58
C ALA A 162 -10.48 -9.50 -5.00
N GLY A 163 -10.16 -8.58 -5.91
CA GLY A 163 -11.11 -7.72 -6.60
C GLY A 163 -11.23 -6.31 -6.03
N SER A 164 -12.09 -5.51 -6.66
CA SER A 164 -12.40 -4.12 -6.30
C SER A 164 -13.92 -3.91 -6.30
N PRO A 165 -14.54 -3.83 -5.11
CA PRO A 165 -13.98 -4.05 -3.78
C PRO A 165 -13.54 -5.51 -3.55
N ALA A 166 -12.51 -5.72 -2.72
CA ALA A 166 -11.99 -7.05 -2.41
C ALA A 166 -13.04 -7.92 -1.70
N ARG A 167 -13.11 -9.20 -2.10
CA ARG A 167 -13.96 -10.21 -1.48
C ARG A 167 -13.12 -11.43 -1.18
N VAL A 168 -13.45 -12.14 -0.10
CA VAL A 168 -12.83 -13.43 0.21
C VAL A 168 -13.26 -14.42 -0.87
N VAL A 169 -12.28 -14.97 -1.57
CA VAL A 169 -12.49 -15.94 -2.65
C VAL A 169 -12.13 -17.37 -2.21
N ARG A 170 -11.26 -17.50 -1.19
CA ARG A 170 -10.79 -18.79 -0.66
C ARG A 170 -10.20 -18.58 0.73
N ARG A 171 -9.87 -19.67 1.42
CA ARG A 171 -9.10 -19.63 2.66
C ARG A 171 -7.75 -20.34 2.45
N ARG A 172 -6.71 -19.96 3.20
CA ARG A 172 -5.38 -20.59 3.09
C ARG A 172 -5.41 -22.08 3.46
N GLU A 173 -6.24 -22.46 4.42
CA GLU A 173 -6.43 -23.86 4.81
C GLU A 173 -6.88 -24.76 3.65
N ASP A 174 -7.61 -24.21 2.68
CA ASP A 174 -8.07 -24.95 1.50
C ASP A 174 -6.90 -25.44 0.63
N TYR A 175 -5.74 -24.74 0.67
CA TYR A 175 -4.54 -25.14 -0.07
C TYR A 175 -3.83 -26.36 0.50
N ALA A 176 -3.96 -26.64 1.79
CA ALA A 176 -3.44 -27.87 2.38
C ALA A 176 -4.11 -29.11 1.75
N VAL A 177 -5.42 -29.03 1.51
CA VAL A 177 -6.19 -30.11 0.87
C VAL A 177 -5.83 -30.26 -0.61
N LEU A 178 -5.58 -29.14 -1.32
CA LEU A 178 -5.19 -29.17 -2.74
C LEU A 178 -3.77 -29.72 -2.95
N ALA A 179 -2.86 -29.46 -2.02
CA ALA A 179 -1.49 -29.99 -2.08
C ALA A 179 -1.44 -31.54 -1.96
N GLU A 180 -2.45 -32.16 -1.36
CA GLU A 180 -2.60 -33.61 -1.27
C GLU A 180 -3.16 -34.23 -2.56
N ARG A 181 -3.61 -33.41 -3.52
CA ARG A 181 -4.20 -33.83 -4.81
C ARG A 181 -3.51 -33.15 -6.00
N PRO A 182 -2.24 -33.44 -6.28
CA PRO A 182 -1.44 -32.69 -7.26
C PRO A 182 -1.93 -32.81 -8.72
N ASP A 183 -2.80 -33.75 -9.02
CA ASP A 183 -3.25 -34.05 -10.39
C ASP A 183 -4.61 -33.41 -10.78
N GLU A 184 -5.29 -32.70 -9.89
CA GLU A 184 -6.48 -31.94 -10.24
C GLU A 184 -6.08 -30.55 -10.78
N PRO A 185 -6.40 -30.19 -12.04
CA PRO A 185 -6.12 -28.86 -12.55
C PRO A 185 -6.87 -27.82 -11.71
N GLU A 186 -6.15 -26.81 -11.25
CA GLU A 186 -6.71 -25.71 -10.49
C GLU A 186 -7.86 -25.07 -11.29
N ALA A 187 -9.09 -25.26 -10.83
CA ALA A 187 -10.24 -24.60 -11.42
C ALA A 187 -10.11 -23.09 -11.16
N VAL A 188 -9.62 -22.36 -12.16
CA VAL A 188 -9.68 -20.91 -12.15
C VAL A 188 -11.17 -20.55 -12.04
N PRO A 189 -11.62 -19.92 -10.94
CA PRO A 189 -13.02 -19.51 -10.84
C PRO A 189 -13.32 -18.59 -11.99
N SER A 190 -14.22 -19.03 -12.88
CA SER A 190 -14.72 -18.19 -13.98
C SER A 190 -15.37 -16.94 -13.38
N VAL A 191 -14.96 -15.77 -13.82
CA VAL A 191 -15.53 -14.46 -13.45
C VAL A 191 -16.91 -14.27 -14.14
N SER A 192 -17.66 -15.34 -14.31
CA SER A 192 -18.97 -15.30 -14.94
C SER A 192 -20.02 -15.76 -13.94
N ALA A 193 -20.58 -14.83 -13.19
CA ALA A 193 -21.96 -14.83 -12.68
C ALA A 193 -22.17 -13.76 -11.59
N ALA A 194 -22.13 -12.48 -11.97
CA ALA A 194 -22.64 -11.39 -11.11
C ALA A 194 -23.23 -10.26 -11.94
N HIS A 195 -23.93 -10.60 -13.02
CA HIS A 195 -24.79 -9.66 -13.77
C HIS A 195 -26.12 -10.34 -14.09
N GLU A 196 -26.91 -10.67 -13.07
CA GLU A 196 -28.36 -10.84 -13.19
C GLU A 196 -28.97 -10.74 -11.79
N SER A 197 -29.46 -9.57 -11.47
CA SER A 197 -30.62 -9.20 -10.66
C SER A 197 -30.42 -7.86 -9.98
#